data_25bddca5d6a7d4aee0086752f01f763c
#
_entry.id   25bddca5d6a7d4aee0086752f01f763c
#
_cell.length_a   1.000
_cell.length_b   1.000
_cell.length_c   1.000
_cell.angle_alpha   90.00
_cell.angle_beta   90.00
_cell.angle_gamma   90.00
#
_symmetry.space_group_name_H-M   'P 1'
#
loop_
_entity.id
_entity.type
_entity.pdbx_description
1 polymer ?
#
loop_
_entity_poly.entity_id
_entity_poly.type
_entity_poly.pdbx_seq_one_letter_code
_entity_poly.pdbx_strand_id
1 'polypeptide(L)'
;MKPLIRNLNRRYWFRLFLSLVCTALVFLSAPIVESAHKSRGFPPPAPAEDDSNFGSGIQRTMTLLATSTPEHRHPVRILFYGQSITKQKWWLDVVNDLKKRFPNADLRIENRAIGGFAASLLRRPAEHDLYPFYPDLMIFHVYGGDEDYESIIANVRQRTTSEIAFHSDHITWLPTGTNTDTPEKLRAYEWHNYHSIDWLRKIADKYGCELIEIRHAWRQYLKDNHLQPRDLLADEVHLNDQGNFLLASFVKPHLRYNPQFPNDLWKDLVRTYNVGTDVQWKDGKLVLEFEGNRIDAIAAQSANGNSAAARILIDGKKPSEFPELYAITRPNDAVGVDQPAIIQVSWEKPLIVEDWTARITEINNDASKFKFEVFGSKTGKDGSGESDQKFVSNSGRVVIEPRDWWLKNAFDYSRKLTPRGFQIEWQVKQMFVDEYVAPKIEDSTREYFTTLAQNLSNSKHTLEIIPQNNATVPIQYLRAYRPPLLKKLAGGQGE
;
A
#
# COMPACT_ATOMS: atom_id res chain seq x y z
N MET A 1 -4.80 37.72 20.41
CA MET A 1 -3.90 37.79 19.25
C MET A 1 -3.83 36.38 18.66
N LYS A 2 -4.53 36.14 17.56
CA LYS A 2 -4.49 34.86 16.83
C LYS A 2 -3.25 34.83 15.94
N PRO A 3 -2.50 33.73 15.85
CA PRO A 3 -1.32 33.70 14.99
C PRO A 3 -1.73 33.60 13.52
N LEU A 4 -1.21 34.49 12.74
CA LEU A 4 -1.22 34.51 11.28
C LEU A 4 -0.28 33.40 10.73
N ILE A 5 -0.75 32.17 10.68
CA ILE A 5 -0.09 31.10 9.90
C ILE A 5 -1.12 30.40 9.03
N ARG A 6 -1.76 31.15 8.18
CA ARG A 6 -2.79 30.60 7.30
C ARG A 6 -2.72 31.18 5.90
N ASN A 7 -1.58 31.09 5.22
CA ASN A 7 -1.46 31.24 3.76
C ASN A 7 0.01 31.23 3.33
N LEU A 8 0.74 30.17 3.61
CA LEU A 8 1.96 29.87 2.87
C LEU A 8 1.58 29.03 1.67
N ASN A 9 1.53 29.71 0.57
CA ASN A 9 1.06 29.31 -0.75
C ASN A 9 1.54 27.93 -1.18
N ARG A 10 0.61 27.01 -1.56
CA ARG A 10 0.80 25.74 -2.27
C ARG A 10 1.81 25.82 -3.43
N ARG A 11 2.05 27.05 -3.98
CA ARG A 11 2.99 27.28 -5.08
C ARG A 11 4.46 27.28 -4.66
N TYR A 12 4.79 27.52 -3.37
CA TYR A 12 6.18 27.56 -2.89
C TYR A 12 6.75 26.15 -2.66
N TRP A 13 5.96 25.24 -2.18
CA TRP A 13 6.37 23.84 -1.97
C TRP A 13 6.68 23.12 -3.28
N PHE A 14 5.88 23.38 -4.31
CA PHE A 14 6.11 22.80 -5.64
C PHE A 14 7.40 23.32 -6.29
N ARG A 15 7.81 24.56 -6.01
CA ARG A 15 9.04 25.13 -6.57
C ARG A 15 10.31 24.73 -5.80
N LEU A 16 10.26 24.56 -4.47
CA LEU A 16 11.37 24.01 -3.70
C LEU A 16 11.61 22.52 -4.01
N PHE A 17 10.56 21.76 -4.24
CA PHE A 17 10.63 20.35 -4.64
C PHE A 17 11.19 20.19 -6.07
N LEU A 18 10.85 21.09 -7.00
CA LEU A 18 11.36 21.01 -8.37
C LEU A 18 12.83 21.48 -8.50
N SER A 19 13.32 22.37 -7.64
CA SER A 19 14.73 22.81 -7.69
C SER A 19 15.70 21.81 -7.05
N LEU A 20 15.22 20.93 -6.17
CA LEU A 20 16.02 19.87 -5.51
C LEU A 20 16.12 18.56 -6.32
N VAL A 21 15.32 18.40 -7.38
CA VAL A 21 15.23 17.13 -8.15
C VAL A 21 15.99 17.19 -9.49
N CYS A 22 16.63 18.29 -9.85
CA CYS A 22 17.20 18.48 -11.19
C CYS A 22 18.60 17.92 -11.44
N THR A 23 19.11 16.98 -10.65
CA THR A 23 20.35 16.26 -11.00
C THR A 23 20.08 14.75 -11.09
N ALA A 24 19.60 14.31 -12.25
CA ALA A 24 19.27 12.92 -12.51
C ALA A 24 20.49 12.12 -12.97
N LEU A 25 20.77 11.04 -12.28
CA LEU A 25 21.63 9.95 -12.75
C LEU A 25 20.82 8.91 -13.52
N VAL A 26 21.26 8.66 -14.74
CA VAL A 26 20.73 7.62 -15.63
C VAL A 26 21.05 6.24 -15.05
N PHE A 27 20.03 5.51 -14.60
CA PHE A 27 20.16 4.08 -14.31
C PHE A 27 19.67 3.26 -15.51
N LEU A 28 20.62 2.59 -16.15
CA LEU A 28 20.37 1.53 -17.13
C LEU A 28 19.70 0.36 -16.40
N SER A 29 18.59 -0.11 -16.91
CA SER A 29 17.93 -1.35 -16.49
C SER A 29 18.83 -2.55 -16.80
N ALA A 30 19.55 -3.03 -15.81
CA ALA A 30 20.20 -4.34 -15.84
C ALA A 30 19.30 -5.36 -15.10
N PRO A 31 19.27 -6.63 -15.52
CA PRO A 31 18.49 -7.64 -14.82
C PRO A 31 18.98 -7.78 -13.38
N ILE A 32 18.04 -7.92 -12.44
CA ILE A 32 18.34 -8.13 -11.03
C ILE A 32 19.05 -9.48 -10.89
N VAL A 33 20.36 -9.43 -10.89
CA VAL A 33 21.19 -10.54 -10.43
C VAL A 33 21.14 -10.50 -8.91
N GLU A 34 20.66 -11.57 -8.32
CA GLU A 34 20.62 -11.84 -6.89
C GLU A 34 22.06 -11.89 -6.34
N SER A 35 22.65 -10.72 -6.10
CA SER A 35 23.91 -10.61 -5.40
C SER A 35 23.62 -10.56 -3.90
N ALA A 36 23.88 -11.67 -3.21
CA ALA A 36 24.03 -11.68 -1.75
C ALA A 36 24.95 -10.52 -1.33
N HIS A 37 24.38 -9.44 -0.79
CA HIS A 37 25.17 -8.36 -0.25
C HIS A 37 25.96 -8.91 0.94
N LYS A 38 27.26 -9.11 0.74
CA LYS A 38 28.22 -9.14 1.85
C LYS A 38 27.99 -7.84 2.63
N SER A 39 27.61 -7.97 3.91
CA SER A 39 27.61 -6.85 4.84
C SER A 39 28.99 -6.20 4.79
N ARG A 40 29.13 -5.09 4.07
CA ARG A 40 30.27 -4.22 4.27
C ARG A 40 30.19 -3.84 5.73
N GLY A 41 31.32 -3.97 6.46
CA GLY A 41 31.36 -3.78 7.91
C GLY A 41 31.12 -2.34 8.34
N PHE A 42 29.91 -1.83 8.11
CA PHE A 42 29.47 -0.57 8.69
C PHE A 42 29.26 -0.76 10.18
N PRO A 43 29.64 0.21 11.01
CA PRO A 43 29.36 0.13 12.45
C PRO A 43 27.85 0.05 12.68
N PRO A 44 27.37 -0.87 13.54
CA PRO A 44 25.96 -0.91 13.88
C PRO A 44 25.57 0.32 14.71
N PRO A 45 24.30 0.77 14.65
CA PRO A 45 23.82 1.81 15.55
C PRO A 45 23.83 1.30 17.00
N ALA A 46 23.93 2.22 17.95
CA ALA A 46 23.72 1.90 19.37
C ALA A 46 22.31 1.32 19.56
N PRO A 47 22.11 0.35 20.47
CA PRO A 47 20.78 -0.08 20.88
C PRO A 47 19.93 1.11 21.34
N ALA A 48 18.61 1.02 21.11
CA ALA A 48 17.69 2.02 21.63
C ALA A 48 17.77 2.06 23.18
N GLU A 49 17.68 3.25 23.76
CA GLU A 49 17.66 3.41 25.23
C GLU A 49 16.41 2.75 25.84
N ASP A 50 15.28 2.84 25.18
CA ASP A 50 14.03 2.16 25.52
C ASP A 50 13.41 1.53 24.26
N ASP A 51 13.34 0.21 24.26
CA ASP A 51 12.72 -0.59 23.21
C ASP A 51 11.48 -1.36 23.71
N SER A 52 11.01 -1.06 24.91
CA SER A 52 9.94 -1.78 25.59
C SER A 52 8.64 -1.83 24.81
N ASN A 53 8.35 -0.77 24.03
CA ASN A 53 7.13 -0.64 23.23
C ASN A 53 7.30 -1.01 21.75
N PHE A 54 8.50 -1.43 21.32
CA PHE A 54 8.73 -1.77 19.92
C PHE A 54 7.84 -2.93 19.46
N GLY A 55 7.15 -2.71 18.36
CA GLY A 55 6.22 -3.67 17.76
C GLY A 55 4.82 -3.67 18.38
N SER A 56 4.52 -2.83 19.36
CA SER A 56 3.20 -2.81 20.04
C SER A 56 2.04 -2.56 19.08
N GLY A 57 2.25 -1.76 18.04
CA GLY A 57 1.23 -1.41 17.03
C GLY A 57 1.03 -2.45 15.92
N ILE A 58 1.79 -3.57 15.90
CA ILE A 58 1.79 -4.55 14.81
C ILE A 58 1.71 -6.01 15.28
N GLN A 59 1.16 -6.24 16.46
CA GLN A 59 1.21 -7.56 17.11
C GLN A 59 0.36 -8.61 16.42
N ARG A 60 -0.70 -8.27 15.66
CA ARG A 60 -1.44 -9.27 14.89
C ARG A 60 -0.55 -9.91 13.82
N THR A 61 0.13 -9.10 13.02
CA THR A 61 1.07 -9.60 12.01
C THR A 61 2.21 -10.37 12.63
N MET A 62 2.81 -9.83 13.70
CA MET A 62 3.93 -10.50 14.37
C MET A 62 3.51 -11.80 15.03
N THR A 63 2.28 -11.91 15.54
CA THR A 63 1.71 -13.18 16.04
C THR A 63 1.60 -14.21 14.93
N LEU A 64 1.02 -13.86 13.76
CA LEU A 64 0.92 -14.78 12.62
C LEU A 64 2.31 -15.30 12.19
N LEU A 65 3.31 -14.41 12.17
CA LEU A 65 4.69 -14.81 11.86
C LEU A 65 5.27 -15.77 12.90
N ALA A 66 5.14 -15.42 14.18
CA ALA A 66 5.75 -16.16 15.28
C ALA A 66 5.07 -17.50 15.57
N THR A 67 3.77 -17.63 15.29
CA THR A 67 3.00 -18.87 15.49
C THR A 67 2.99 -19.78 14.26
N SER A 68 3.61 -19.38 13.15
CA SER A 68 3.81 -20.25 11.99
C SER A 68 4.76 -21.39 12.32
N THR A 69 4.33 -22.63 12.05
CA THR A 69 5.12 -23.86 12.24
C THR A 69 5.36 -24.54 10.89
N PRO A 70 6.23 -25.55 10.80
CA PRO A 70 6.38 -26.36 9.58
C PRO A 70 5.08 -27.01 9.13
N GLU A 71 4.18 -27.36 10.08
CA GLU A 71 2.89 -28.03 9.83
C GLU A 71 1.74 -27.06 9.56
N HIS A 72 1.89 -25.80 10.00
CA HIS A 72 0.87 -24.77 9.84
C HIS A 72 1.49 -23.41 9.54
N ARG A 73 1.51 -23.05 8.27
CA ARG A 73 2.16 -21.87 7.73
C ARG A 73 1.14 -20.78 7.44
N HIS A 74 1.08 -19.76 8.30
CA HIS A 74 0.17 -18.62 8.10
C HIS A 74 0.56 -17.79 6.90
N PRO A 75 -0.38 -17.47 5.99
CA PRO A 75 -0.14 -16.48 4.94
C PRO A 75 -0.09 -15.09 5.56
N VAL A 76 1.00 -14.36 5.31
CA VAL A 76 1.19 -12.99 5.80
C VAL A 76 1.57 -12.08 4.64
N ARG A 77 0.74 -11.07 4.38
CA ARG A 77 0.94 -10.08 3.31
C ARG A 77 1.53 -8.81 3.89
N ILE A 78 2.72 -8.43 3.41
CA ILE A 78 3.40 -7.20 3.82
C ILE A 78 3.59 -6.32 2.59
N LEU A 79 3.20 -5.06 2.70
CA LEU A 79 3.35 -4.07 1.65
C LEU A 79 4.29 -2.95 2.11
N PHE A 80 5.39 -2.75 1.39
CA PHE A 80 6.17 -1.52 1.48
C PHE A 80 5.52 -0.50 0.55
N TYR A 81 5.04 0.62 1.12
CA TYR A 81 4.35 1.66 0.38
C TYR A 81 4.93 3.02 0.69
N GLY A 82 5.14 3.87 -0.31
CA GLY A 82 5.78 5.16 -0.12
C GLY A 82 6.39 5.70 -1.40
N GLN A 83 7.49 6.43 -1.25
CA GLN A 83 8.20 7.02 -2.38
C GLN A 83 9.64 6.45 -2.54
N SER A 84 10.55 7.23 -3.15
CA SER A 84 11.90 6.78 -3.52
C SER A 84 12.70 6.20 -2.34
N ILE A 85 12.60 6.74 -1.13
CA ILE A 85 13.28 6.19 0.05
C ILE A 85 12.78 4.79 0.37
N THR A 86 11.46 4.56 0.31
CA THR A 86 10.87 3.21 0.51
C THR A 86 11.29 2.23 -0.59
N LYS A 87 11.60 2.73 -1.80
CA LYS A 87 12.05 1.93 -2.93
C LYS A 87 13.51 1.52 -2.85
N GLN A 88 14.34 2.18 -2.00
CA GLN A 88 15.75 1.90 -1.84
C GLN A 88 16.01 0.55 -1.15
N LYS A 89 17.24 0.04 -1.26
CA LYS A 89 17.63 -1.35 -0.93
C LYS A 89 17.34 -1.80 0.52
N TRP A 90 17.19 -0.89 1.47
CA TRP A 90 16.98 -1.20 2.88
C TRP A 90 15.80 -2.16 3.14
N TRP A 91 14.73 -2.09 2.32
CA TRP A 91 13.59 -2.98 2.48
C TRP A 91 13.93 -4.45 2.20
N LEU A 92 14.87 -4.72 1.29
CA LEU A 92 15.36 -6.08 1.02
C LEU A 92 16.06 -6.68 2.24
N ASP A 93 16.83 -5.86 2.98
CA ASP A 93 17.48 -6.29 4.21
C ASP A 93 16.46 -6.60 5.31
N VAL A 94 15.37 -5.83 5.38
CA VAL A 94 14.24 -6.11 6.28
C VAL A 94 13.52 -7.41 5.89
N VAL A 95 13.27 -7.62 4.60
CA VAL A 95 12.65 -8.85 4.08
C VAL A 95 13.52 -10.08 4.39
N ASN A 96 14.82 -9.99 4.18
CA ASN A 96 15.76 -11.08 4.47
C ASN A 96 15.80 -11.40 5.95
N ASP A 97 15.74 -10.40 6.82
CA ASP A 97 15.66 -10.57 8.26
C ASP A 97 14.37 -11.28 8.68
N LEU A 98 13.21 -10.85 8.14
CA LEU A 98 11.93 -11.50 8.40
C LEU A 98 11.92 -12.97 7.95
N LYS A 99 12.39 -13.26 6.73
CA LYS A 99 12.51 -14.64 6.23
C LYS A 99 13.42 -15.52 7.09
N LYS A 100 14.51 -14.95 7.62
CA LYS A 100 15.44 -15.65 8.50
C LYS A 100 14.85 -15.94 9.88
N ARG A 101 14.14 -14.98 10.46
CA ARG A 101 13.54 -15.12 11.80
C ARG A 101 12.26 -15.95 11.80
N PHE A 102 11.49 -15.92 10.72
CA PHE A 102 10.21 -16.58 10.55
C PHE A 102 10.18 -17.50 9.34
N PRO A 103 11.03 -18.54 9.28
CA PRO A 103 11.19 -19.38 8.09
C PRO A 103 9.94 -20.21 7.73
N ASN A 104 9.04 -20.39 8.69
CA ASN A 104 7.83 -21.18 8.51
C ASN A 104 6.64 -20.34 8.02
N ALA A 105 6.68 -19.01 8.06
CA ALA A 105 5.59 -18.19 7.57
C ALA A 105 5.48 -18.23 6.03
N ASP A 106 4.24 -18.20 5.50
CA ASP A 106 3.99 -18.02 4.06
C ASP A 106 3.99 -16.52 3.73
N LEU A 107 5.19 -15.95 3.59
CA LEU A 107 5.40 -14.53 3.39
C LEU A 107 5.12 -14.10 1.94
N ARG A 108 4.20 -13.15 1.76
CA ARG A 108 3.87 -12.49 0.50
C ARG A 108 4.20 -11.00 0.63
N ILE A 109 5.40 -10.62 0.20
CA ILE A 109 5.94 -9.28 0.40
C ILE A 109 6.09 -8.58 -0.95
N GLU A 110 5.53 -7.37 -1.04
CA GLU A 110 5.65 -6.51 -2.21
C GLU A 110 6.14 -5.11 -1.81
N ASN A 111 6.84 -4.46 -2.73
CA ASN A 111 7.18 -3.04 -2.64
C ASN A 111 6.52 -2.33 -3.82
N ARG A 112 5.53 -1.48 -3.52
CA ARG A 112 4.77 -0.71 -4.52
C ARG A 112 5.03 0.80 -4.40
N ALA A 113 6.17 1.17 -3.81
CA ALA A 113 6.59 2.56 -3.70
C ALA A 113 6.81 3.21 -5.08
N ILE A 114 6.44 4.49 -5.22
CA ILE A 114 6.57 5.26 -6.47
C ILE A 114 7.51 6.42 -6.22
N GLY A 115 8.69 6.41 -6.87
CA GLY A 115 9.67 7.48 -6.73
C GLY A 115 9.11 8.85 -7.12
N GLY A 116 9.43 9.89 -6.35
CA GLY A 116 8.99 11.26 -6.61
C GLY A 116 7.53 11.59 -6.22
N PHE A 117 6.74 10.61 -5.75
CA PHE A 117 5.35 10.86 -5.34
C PHE A 117 5.29 11.27 -3.87
N ALA A 118 5.07 12.57 -3.62
CA ALA A 118 4.72 13.07 -2.30
C ALA A 118 3.33 12.58 -1.87
N ALA A 119 2.97 12.72 -0.59
CA ALA A 119 1.71 12.25 -0.03
C ALA A 119 0.48 12.68 -0.85
N SER A 120 0.45 13.94 -1.33
CA SER A 120 -0.62 14.48 -2.17
C SER A 120 -0.84 13.74 -3.50
N LEU A 121 0.22 13.16 -4.06
CA LEU A 121 0.15 12.33 -5.27
C LEU A 121 -0.09 10.88 -4.93
N LEU A 122 0.65 10.33 -3.94
CA LEU A 122 0.67 8.91 -3.60
C LEU A 122 -0.67 8.36 -3.14
N ARG A 123 -1.53 9.20 -2.52
CA ARG A 123 -2.89 8.81 -2.11
C ARG A 123 -3.78 8.35 -3.27
N ARG A 124 -3.47 8.74 -4.50
CA ARG A 124 -4.28 8.43 -5.69
C ARG A 124 -4.02 7.03 -6.24
N PRO A 125 -2.76 6.61 -6.53
CA PRO A 125 -2.49 5.25 -6.94
C PRO A 125 -2.74 4.22 -5.82
N ALA A 126 -2.94 4.63 -4.56
CA ALA A 126 -3.35 3.73 -3.49
C ALA A 126 -4.66 2.97 -3.81
N GLU A 127 -5.53 3.55 -4.64
CA GLU A 127 -6.76 2.90 -5.15
C GLU A 127 -6.45 1.64 -5.96
N HIS A 128 -5.32 1.60 -6.63
CA HIS A 128 -4.90 0.51 -7.49
C HIS A 128 -3.94 -0.46 -6.81
N ASP A 129 -3.15 0.06 -5.88
CA ASP A 129 -2.00 -0.64 -5.30
C ASP A 129 -2.27 -1.22 -3.92
N LEU A 130 -2.81 -0.40 -3.02
CA LEU A 130 -2.84 -0.69 -1.59
C LEU A 130 -4.15 -1.38 -1.19
N TYR A 131 -5.29 -0.76 -1.51
CA TYR A 131 -6.58 -1.29 -1.05
C TYR A 131 -6.96 -2.64 -1.68
N PRO A 132 -6.73 -2.88 -3.00
CA PRO A 132 -6.93 -4.20 -3.58
C PRO A 132 -5.96 -5.27 -3.07
N PHE A 133 -4.74 -4.90 -2.72
CA PHE A 133 -3.76 -5.82 -2.14
C PHE A 133 -4.17 -6.25 -0.73
N TYR A 134 -4.75 -5.35 0.06
CA TYR A 134 -5.25 -5.60 1.41
C TYR A 134 -4.19 -6.25 2.31
N PRO A 135 -3.07 -5.57 2.62
CA PRO A 135 -1.97 -6.14 3.37
C PRO A 135 -2.35 -6.41 4.84
N ASP A 136 -1.67 -7.37 5.48
CA ASP A 136 -1.69 -7.54 6.92
C ASP A 136 -0.88 -6.45 7.62
N LEU A 137 0.27 -6.07 7.02
CA LEU A 137 1.13 -4.98 7.47
C LEU A 137 1.51 -4.07 6.31
N MET A 138 1.33 -2.77 6.48
CA MET A 138 1.91 -1.74 5.63
C MET A 138 3.11 -1.11 6.33
N ILE A 139 4.30 -1.19 5.69
CA ILE A 139 5.48 -0.42 6.11
C ILE A 139 5.55 0.82 5.21
N PHE A 140 5.45 2.00 5.83
CA PHE A 140 5.13 3.24 5.13
C PHE A 140 6.10 4.37 5.42
N HIS A 141 6.43 5.12 4.38
CA HIS A 141 7.09 6.42 4.49
C HIS A 141 6.87 7.25 3.25
N VAL A 142 6.51 8.52 3.43
CA VAL A 142 6.37 9.48 2.34
C VAL A 142 6.63 10.89 2.85
N TYR A 143 7.29 11.72 2.04
CA TYR A 143 7.34 13.15 2.28
C TYR A 143 6.05 13.84 1.80
N GLY A 144 5.70 14.96 2.40
CA GLY A 144 4.55 15.76 1.96
C GLY A 144 3.86 16.48 3.10
N GLY A 145 2.73 17.13 2.80
CA GLY A 145 1.94 17.84 3.79
C GLY A 145 1.22 16.89 4.75
N ASP A 146 1.08 17.34 6.00
CA ASP A 146 0.50 16.59 7.10
C ASP A 146 -0.91 16.07 6.78
N GLU A 147 -1.78 16.88 6.18
CA GLU A 147 -3.16 16.51 5.83
C GLU A 147 -3.21 15.37 4.81
N ASP A 148 -2.38 15.41 3.78
CA ASP A 148 -2.33 14.37 2.75
C ASP A 148 -1.72 13.06 3.30
N TYR A 149 -0.68 13.18 4.16
CA TYR A 149 -0.09 12.04 4.86
C TYR A 149 -1.13 11.34 5.75
N GLU A 150 -1.79 12.11 6.61
CA GLU A 150 -2.83 11.58 7.51
C GLU A 150 -3.98 10.95 6.74
N SER A 151 -4.37 11.53 5.59
CA SER A 151 -5.44 10.98 4.76
C SER A 151 -5.14 9.56 4.26
N ILE A 152 -3.87 9.26 3.94
CA ILE A 152 -3.46 7.90 3.55
C ILE A 152 -3.65 6.93 4.72
N ILE A 153 -3.17 7.29 5.92
CA ILE A 153 -3.30 6.46 7.13
C ILE A 153 -4.78 6.22 7.47
N ALA A 154 -5.58 7.29 7.47
CA ALA A 154 -7.02 7.21 7.75
C ALA A 154 -7.76 6.30 6.76
N ASN A 155 -7.45 6.43 5.46
CA ASN A 155 -8.05 5.58 4.42
C ASN A 155 -7.66 4.11 4.56
N VAL A 156 -6.40 3.80 4.92
CA VAL A 156 -5.99 2.43 5.22
C VAL A 156 -6.81 1.85 6.37
N ARG A 157 -6.98 2.60 7.46
CA ARG A 157 -7.76 2.19 8.63
C ARG A 157 -9.28 2.11 8.37
N GLN A 158 -9.79 2.83 7.37
CA GLN A 158 -11.21 2.76 6.97
C GLN A 158 -11.49 1.60 6.03
N ARG A 159 -10.52 1.19 5.22
CA ARG A 159 -10.74 0.30 4.09
C ARG A 159 -10.08 -1.07 4.24
N THR A 160 -9.16 -1.23 5.20
CA THR A 160 -8.45 -2.47 5.45
C THR A 160 -8.28 -2.72 6.94
N THR A 161 -7.98 -3.97 7.30
CA THR A 161 -7.54 -4.33 8.65
C THR A 161 -6.02 -4.28 8.79
N SER A 162 -5.32 -3.65 7.85
CA SER A 162 -3.86 -3.56 7.84
C SER A 162 -3.34 -2.89 9.10
N GLU A 163 -2.38 -3.51 9.75
CA GLU A 163 -1.52 -2.83 10.70
C GLU A 163 -0.55 -1.92 9.93
N ILE A 164 -0.13 -0.83 10.56
CA ILE A 164 0.68 0.19 9.92
C ILE A 164 1.92 0.43 10.77
N ALA A 165 3.09 0.25 10.19
CA ALA A 165 4.36 0.73 10.72
C ALA A 165 4.89 1.82 9.80
N PHE A 166 5.19 2.99 10.34
CA PHE A 166 5.80 4.05 9.55
C PHE A 166 7.03 4.63 10.25
N HIS A 167 8.02 5.03 9.45
CA HIS A 167 9.22 5.64 10.02
C HIS A 167 9.25 7.15 9.77
N SER A 168 9.92 7.87 10.68
CA SER A 168 10.17 9.29 10.54
C SER A 168 11.25 9.58 9.49
N ASP A 169 11.45 10.86 9.14
CA ASP A 169 12.42 11.28 8.14
C ASP A 169 13.85 11.09 8.65
N HIS A 170 14.75 10.56 7.80
CA HIS A 170 16.17 10.61 8.04
C HIS A 170 16.71 12.04 7.94
N ILE A 171 17.94 12.27 8.40
CA ILE A 171 18.55 13.60 8.41
C ILE A 171 19.38 13.77 7.15
N THR A 172 18.98 14.72 6.31
CA THR A 172 19.70 15.09 5.09
C THR A 172 20.63 16.29 5.30
N TRP A 173 20.35 17.12 6.29
CA TRP A 173 21.11 18.32 6.62
C TRP A 173 21.00 18.66 8.11
N LEU A 174 22.06 19.24 8.67
CA LEU A 174 22.12 19.78 10.02
C LEU A 174 22.55 21.25 10.01
N PRO A 175 22.01 22.11 10.89
CA PRO A 175 22.50 23.47 11.09
C PRO A 175 23.98 23.48 11.47
N THR A 176 24.74 24.37 10.89
CA THR A 176 26.18 24.52 11.12
C THR A 176 26.50 25.68 12.08
N GLY A 177 25.54 26.56 12.35
CA GLY A 177 25.74 27.79 13.11
C GLY A 177 26.53 28.86 12.34
N THR A 178 26.62 28.72 11.02
CA THR A 178 27.37 29.62 10.14
C THR A 178 26.47 30.38 9.17
N ASN A 179 27.03 31.30 8.40
CA ASN A 179 26.30 32.08 7.37
C ASN A 179 25.73 31.21 6.22
N THR A 180 26.06 29.93 6.15
CA THR A 180 25.48 28.99 5.19
C THR A 180 24.10 28.48 5.60
N ASP A 181 23.67 28.74 6.83
CA ASP A 181 22.38 28.39 7.38
C ASP A 181 21.33 29.44 6.98
N THR A 182 20.79 29.30 5.77
CA THR A 182 19.75 30.24 5.31
C THR A 182 18.45 30.07 6.11
N PRO A 183 17.64 31.15 6.25
CA PRO A 183 16.36 31.05 6.95
C PRO A 183 15.42 29.97 6.39
N GLU A 184 15.47 29.68 5.09
CA GLU A 184 14.68 28.63 4.45
C GLU A 184 15.12 27.23 4.91
N LYS A 185 16.43 26.98 4.96
CA LYS A 185 16.99 25.70 5.44
C LYS A 185 16.66 25.46 6.90
N LEU A 186 16.79 26.50 7.74
CA LEU A 186 16.45 26.41 9.16
C LEU A 186 14.96 26.10 9.36
N ARG A 187 14.05 26.81 8.67
CA ARG A 187 12.61 26.50 8.74
C ARG A 187 12.28 25.08 8.26
N ALA A 188 12.90 24.63 7.18
CA ALA A 188 12.72 23.25 6.70
C ALA A 188 13.20 22.24 7.74
N TYR A 189 14.35 22.45 8.36
CA TYR A 189 14.89 21.60 9.40
C TYR A 189 13.99 21.55 10.64
N GLU A 190 13.47 22.70 11.09
CA GLU A 190 12.53 22.79 12.20
C GLU A 190 11.22 22.06 11.90
N TRP A 191 10.69 22.24 10.69
CA TRP A 191 9.48 21.54 10.26
C TRP A 191 9.68 20.03 10.21
N HIS A 192 10.79 19.53 9.65
CA HIS A 192 11.09 18.10 9.64
C HIS A 192 11.28 17.53 11.06
N ASN A 193 11.84 18.28 11.98
CA ASN A 193 11.93 17.86 13.38
C ASN A 193 10.54 17.77 14.01
N TYR A 194 9.71 18.82 13.89
CA TYR A 194 8.34 18.79 14.39
C TYR A 194 7.51 17.65 13.78
N HIS A 195 7.54 17.53 12.46
CA HIS A 195 6.83 16.47 11.73
C HIS A 195 7.26 15.07 12.24
N SER A 196 8.54 14.82 12.27
CA SER A 196 9.10 13.49 12.58
C SER A 196 8.95 13.08 14.05
N ILE A 197 9.09 14.03 14.98
CA ILE A 197 9.16 13.73 16.42
C ILE A 197 7.78 13.90 17.07
N ASP A 198 7.10 15.01 16.80
CA ASP A 198 5.88 15.38 17.50
C ASP A 198 4.62 14.98 16.73
N TRP A 199 4.58 15.30 15.43
CA TRP A 199 3.36 15.11 14.63
C TRP A 199 3.12 13.63 14.32
N LEU A 200 4.13 12.90 13.85
CA LEU A 200 4.00 11.47 13.55
C LEU A 200 3.64 10.66 14.78
N ARG A 201 4.10 11.06 15.98
CA ARG A 201 3.70 10.42 17.24
C ARG A 201 2.20 10.58 17.49
N LYS A 202 1.67 11.78 17.31
CA LYS A 202 0.22 12.04 17.44
C LYS A 202 -0.60 11.21 16.45
N ILE A 203 -0.09 11.03 15.23
CA ILE A 203 -0.71 10.18 14.21
C ILE A 203 -0.65 8.70 14.61
N ALA A 204 0.50 8.24 15.11
CA ALA A 204 0.65 6.88 15.61
C ALA A 204 -0.36 6.57 16.72
N ASP A 205 -0.45 7.44 17.72
CA ASP A 205 -1.39 7.31 18.84
C ASP A 205 -2.86 7.36 18.35
N LYS A 206 -3.18 8.30 17.47
CA LYS A 206 -4.54 8.49 16.94
C LYS A 206 -5.07 7.28 16.18
N TYR A 207 -4.20 6.62 15.42
CA TYR A 207 -4.60 5.52 14.53
C TYR A 207 -4.10 4.14 14.98
N GLY A 208 -3.45 4.04 16.14
CA GLY A 208 -2.90 2.80 16.68
C GLY A 208 -1.83 2.21 15.75
N CYS A 209 -0.87 3.02 15.31
CA CYS A 209 0.20 2.62 14.40
C CYS A 209 1.52 2.42 15.16
N GLU A 210 2.42 1.62 14.60
CA GLU A 210 3.81 1.52 15.06
C GLU A 210 4.61 2.69 14.48
N LEU A 211 5.15 3.55 15.35
CA LEU A 211 6.08 4.61 14.95
C LEU A 211 7.53 4.12 15.12
N ILE A 212 8.25 4.09 14.02
CA ILE A 212 9.70 3.86 13.98
C ILE A 212 10.40 5.22 13.97
N GLU A 213 10.63 5.77 15.15
CA GLU A 213 11.27 7.09 15.28
C GLU A 213 12.78 6.94 15.05
N ILE A 214 13.22 7.28 13.82
CA ILE A 214 14.62 7.12 13.43
C ILE A 214 15.44 8.42 13.58
N ARG A 215 14.80 9.58 13.73
CA ARG A 215 15.49 10.88 13.61
C ARG A 215 16.47 11.15 14.75
N HIS A 216 16.11 10.78 15.97
CA HIS A 216 17.04 10.86 17.11
C HIS A 216 18.17 9.84 16.97
N ALA A 217 17.83 8.60 16.67
CA ALA A 217 18.81 7.53 16.48
C ALA A 217 19.77 7.82 15.32
N TRP A 218 19.26 8.42 14.22
CA TRP A 218 20.08 8.86 13.09
C TRP A 218 21.09 9.93 13.50
N ARG A 219 20.64 10.95 14.26
CA ARG A 219 21.51 12.01 14.76
C ARG A 219 22.58 11.45 15.70
N GLN A 220 22.20 10.54 16.58
CA GLN A 220 23.14 9.89 17.48
C GLN A 220 24.20 9.09 16.72
N TYR A 221 23.77 8.33 15.71
CA TYR A 221 24.70 7.58 14.86
C TYR A 221 25.72 8.47 14.13
N LEU A 222 25.27 9.61 13.57
CA LEU A 222 26.16 10.59 12.95
C LEU A 222 27.20 11.09 13.96
N LYS A 223 26.78 11.42 15.17
CA LYS A 223 27.65 11.90 16.25
C LYS A 223 28.67 10.84 16.67
N ASP A 224 28.22 9.64 16.96
CA ASP A 224 29.06 8.54 17.46
C ASP A 224 30.15 8.10 16.48
N ASN A 225 29.84 8.22 15.19
CA ASN A 225 30.76 7.83 14.11
C ASN A 225 31.46 9.02 13.45
N HIS A 226 31.35 10.24 14.01
CA HIS A 226 31.94 11.47 13.48
C HIS A 226 31.57 11.75 12.00
N LEU A 227 30.32 11.42 11.61
CA LEU A 227 29.80 11.55 10.26
C LEU A 227 28.98 12.84 10.09
N GLN A 228 28.95 13.34 8.86
CA GLN A 228 28.00 14.36 8.43
C GLN A 228 26.83 13.69 7.69
N PRO A 229 25.64 14.33 7.60
CA PRO A 229 24.50 13.75 6.86
C PRO A 229 24.85 13.24 5.46
N ARG A 230 25.63 14.02 4.70
CA ARG A 230 26.09 13.66 3.34
C ARG A 230 26.86 12.34 3.25
N ASP A 231 27.50 11.91 4.35
CA ASP A 231 28.28 10.69 4.37
C ASP A 231 27.39 9.42 4.31
N LEU A 232 26.09 9.57 4.58
CA LEU A 232 25.08 8.52 4.50
C LEU A 232 24.17 8.64 3.25
N LEU A 233 24.46 9.61 2.38
CA LEU A 233 23.64 9.93 1.21
C LEU A 233 24.39 9.66 -0.10
N ALA A 234 23.67 9.26 -1.14
CA ALA A 234 24.13 9.11 -2.51
C ALA A 234 24.00 10.43 -3.29
N ASP A 235 23.03 11.24 -2.91
CA ASP A 235 22.76 12.59 -3.42
C ASP A 235 22.24 13.48 -2.25
N GLU A 236 21.44 14.50 -2.51
CA GLU A 236 20.92 15.40 -1.48
C GLU A 236 19.87 14.75 -0.55
N VAL A 237 19.27 13.62 -0.97
CA VAL A 237 18.13 12.98 -0.29
C VAL A 237 18.26 11.46 -0.17
N HIS A 238 18.73 10.79 -1.23
CA HIS A 238 18.73 9.34 -1.28
C HIS A 238 19.90 8.72 -0.51
N LEU A 239 19.62 7.61 0.15
CA LEU A 239 20.60 6.91 0.97
C LEU A 239 21.66 6.20 0.10
N ASN A 240 22.92 6.25 0.54
CA ASN A 240 23.97 5.36 0.02
C ASN A 240 23.90 3.98 0.70
N ASP A 241 24.86 3.10 0.46
CA ASP A 241 24.85 1.75 1.03
C ASP A 241 24.87 1.76 2.57
N GLN A 242 25.61 2.67 3.21
CA GLN A 242 25.64 2.81 4.67
C GLN A 242 24.34 3.38 5.22
N GLY A 243 23.75 4.37 4.56
CA GLY A 243 22.43 4.91 4.91
C GLY A 243 21.32 3.87 4.81
N ASN A 244 21.33 3.04 3.75
CA ASN A 244 20.39 1.93 3.60
C ASN A 244 20.56 0.88 4.72
N PHE A 245 21.80 0.51 5.04
CA PHE A 245 22.10 -0.39 6.16
C PHE A 245 21.56 0.18 7.49
N LEU A 246 21.80 1.46 7.74
CA LEU A 246 21.38 2.14 8.96
C LEU A 246 19.84 2.17 9.08
N LEU A 247 19.12 2.55 8.00
CA LEU A 247 17.66 2.56 8.02
C LEU A 247 17.08 1.16 8.29
N ALA A 248 17.60 0.13 7.61
CA ALA A 248 17.20 -1.25 7.89
C ALA A 248 17.45 -1.65 9.35
N SER A 249 18.59 -1.19 9.92
CA SER A 249 18.96 -1.49 11.31
C SER A 249 18.02 -0.84 12.33
N PHE A 250 17.41 0.30 12.00
CA PHE A 250 16.38 0.92 12.84
C PHE A 250 15.00 0.29 12.69
N VAL A 251 14.65 -0.19 11.48
CA VAL A 251 13.33 -0.78 11.23
C VAL A 251 13.21 -2.19 11.85
N LYS A 252 14.24 -3.03 11.71
CA LYS A 252 14.20 -4.45 12.13
C LYS A 252 13.80 -4.68 13.60
N PRO A 253 14.27 -3.92 14.59
CA PRO A 253 13.91 -4.12 15.99
C PRO A 253 12.43 -3.93 16.30
N HIS A 254 11.73 -3.08 15.54
CA HIS A 254 10.29 -2.87 15.68
C HIS A 254 9.46 -4.05 15.18
N LEU A 255 9.99 -4.85 14.26
CA LEU A 255 9.30 -6.01 13.70
C LEU A 255 9.49 -7.22 14.61
N ARG A 256 8.97 -7.17 15.83
CA ARG A 256 9.11 -8.23 16.84
C ARG A 256 7.78 -8.65 17.44
N TYR A 257 7.68 -9.93 17.74
CA TYR A 257 6.59 -10.51 18.52
C TYR A 257 6.88 -10.36 20.01
N ASN A 258 5.89 -9.89 20.77
CA ASN A 258 5.93 -9.86 22.22
C ASN A 258 4.57 -10.30 22.78
N PRO A 259 4.49 -11.52 23.40
CA PRO A 259 3.25 -12.05 23.90
C PRO A 259 2.66 -11.28 25.10
N GLN A 260 3.41 -10.37 25.68
CA GLN A 260 2.95 -9.50 26.78
C GLN A 260 2.13 -8.30 26.29
N PHE A 261 2.23 -7.93 25.03
CA PHE A 261 1.39 -6.87 24.48
C PHE A 261 -0.06 -7.33 24.37
N PRO A 262 -1.01 -6.48 24.78
CA PRO A 262 -2.43 -6.80 24.66
C PRO A 262 -2.78 -6.98 23.18
N ASN A 263 -3.51 -8.04 22.89
CA ASN A 263 -3.98 -8.32 21.54
C ASN A 263 -5.43 -7.84 21.31
N ASP A 264 -5.98 -7.09 22.26
CA ASP A 264 -7.39 -6.66 22.24
C ASP A 264 -7.66 -5.64 21.12
N LEU A 265 -6.65 -4.84 20.75
CA LEU A 265 -6.78 -3.82 19.69
C LEU A 265 -7.08 -4.41 18.30
N TRP A 266 -6.78 -5.68 18.07
CA TRP A 266 -6.94 -6.30 16.76
C TRP A 266 -7.77 -7.60 16.76
N LYS A 267 -8.14 -8.15 17.91
CA LYS A 267 -8.97 -9.37 18.00
C LYS A 267 -10.28 -9.24 17.24
N ASP A 268 -10.89 -8.06 17.28
CA ASP A 268 -12.16 -7.80 16.63
C ASP A 268 -12.01 -7.39 15.15
N LEU A 269 -10.78 -7.13 14.68
CA LEU A 269 -10.54 -6.73 13.29
C LEU A 269 -10.60 -7.91 12.33
N VAL A 270 -10.21 -9.10 12.78
CA VAL A 270 -10.21 -10.32 11.96
C VAL A 270 -10.80 -11.46 12.78
N ARG A 271 -12.01 -11.87 12.44
CA ARG A 271 -12.72 -12.92 13.14
C ARG A 271 -12.81 -14.19 12.29
N THR A 272 -12.44 -15.32 12.91
CA THR A 272 -12.53 -16.65 12.30
C THR A 272 -13.75 -17.39 12.85
N TYR A 273 -14.51 -18.02 11.97
CA TYR A 273 -15.68 -18.84 12.26
C TYR A 273 -15.42 -20.25 11.75
N ASN A 274 -15.32 -21.22 12.65
CA ASN A 274 -15.11 -22.62 12.31
C ASN A 274 -16.40 -23.24 11.79
N VAL A 275 -16.33 -23.89 10.63
CA VAL A 275 -17.47 -24.60 10.06
C VAL A 275 -17.67 -25.90 10.83
N GLY A 276 -18.90 -26.13 11.31
CA GLY A 276 -19.25 -27.26 12.15
C GLY A 276 -19.36 -26.94 13.64
N THR A 277 -18.75 -25.84 14.12
CA THR A 277 -18.88 -25.38 15.52
C THR A 277 -19.51 -24.00 15.61
N ASP A 278 -18.88 -22.97 15.00
CA ASP A 278 -19.38 -21.59 15.08
C ASP A 278 -20.47 -21.33 14.05
N VAL A 279 -20.40 -21.97 12.89
CA VAL A 279 -21.40 -21.93 11.83
C VAL A 279 -21.62 -23.34 11.27
N GLN A 280 -22.87 -23.69 11.00
CA GLN A 280 -23.22 -25.05 10.58
C GLN A 280 -24.00 -25.05 9.26
N TRP A 281 -23.80 -26.11 8.49
CA TRP A 281 -24.66 -26.44 7.35
C TRP A 281 -26.05 -26.78 7.85
N LYS A 282 -27.07 -26.07 7.40
CA LYS A 282 -28.47 -26.31 7.76
C LYS A 282 -29.35 -26.08 6.54
N ASP A 283 -30.33 -26.96 6.33
CA ASP A 283 -31.30 -26.91 5.24
C ASP A 283 -30.62 -26.72 3.85
N GLY A 284 -29.51 -27.43 3.63
CA GLY A 284 -28.78 -27.42 2.37
C GLY A 284 -27.94 -26.17 2.10
N LYS A 285 -27.76 -25.26 3.09
CA LYS A 285 -26.91 -24.07 2.97
C LYS A 285 -26.15 -23.76 4.25
N LEU A 286 -25.10 -22.94 4.14
CA LEU A 286 -24.42 -22.33 5.27
C LEU A 286 -24.76 -20.85 5.26
N VAL A 287 -25.19 -20.31 6.42
CA VAL A 287 -25.53 -18.90 6.60
C VAL A 287 -24.68 -18.33 7.73
N LEU A 288 -24.01 -17.22 7.48
CA LEU A 288 -23.20 -16.48 8.46
C LEU A 288 -23.54 -15.00 8.42
N GLU A 289 -23.95 -14.46 9.58
CA GLU A 289 -23.93 -13.00 9.79
C GLU A 289 -22.54 -12.57 10.24
N PHE A 290 -21.96 -11.58 9.57
CA PHE A 290 -20.66 -11.04 9.91
C PHE A 290 -20.67 -9.51 9.81
N GLU A 291 -19.71 -8.86 10.47
CA GLU A 291 -19.47 -7.42 10.35
C GLU A 291 -18.08 -7.20 9.74
N GLY A 292 -18.00 -6.36 8.72
CA GLY A 292 -16.75 -6.04 8.06
C GLY A 292 -16.91 -5.75 6.58
N ASN A 293 -15.79 -5.61 5.88
CA ASN A 293 -15.79 -5.28 4.45
C ASN A 293 -15.14 -6.36 3.56
N ARG A 294 -14.72 -7.48 4.18
CA ARG A 294 -14.15 -8.62 3.46
C ARG A 294 -14.48 -9.92 4.18
N ILE A 295 -14.72 -10.97 3.40
CA ILE A 295 -14.92 -12.33 3.87
C ILE A 295 -14.15 -13.31 2.98
N ASP A 296 -13.33 -14.17 3.59
CA ASP A 296 -12.58 -15.23 2.96
C ASP A 296 -13.11 -16.60 3.38
N ALA A 297 -13.15 -17.58 2.47
CA ALA A 297 -13.33 -19.00 2.78
C ALA A 297 -11.97 -19.70 2.76
N ILE A 298 -11.65 -20.44 3.81
CA ILE A 298 -10.43 -21.23 3.93
C ILE A 298 -10.77 -22.69 3.69
N ALA A 299 -10.11 -23.32 2.72
CA ALA A 299 -10.37 -24.68 2.30
C ALA A 299 -9.99 -25.70 3.38
N ALA A 300 -10.84 -26.73 3.57
CA ALA A 300 -10.50 -27.87 4.39
C ALA A 300 -9.44 -28.73 3.71
N GLN A 301 -8.54 -29.35 4.50
CA GLN A 301 -7.46 -30.21 4.02
C GLN A 301 -7.95 -31.42 3.21
N SER A 302 -9.21 -31.83 3.38
CA SER A 302 -9.85 -32.92 2.63
C SER A 302 -10.33 -32.53 1.21
N ALA A 303 -10.02 -31.34 0.74
CA ALA A 303 -10.40 -30.88 -0.60
C ALA A 303 -9.65 -31.66 -1.70
N ASN A 304 -10.23 -32.75 -2.15
CA ASN A 304 -9.66 -33.67 -3.16
C ASN A 304 -9.99 -33.28 -4.61
N GLY A 305 -10.02 -32.00 -4.96
CA GLY A 305 -10.19 -31.56 -6.36
C GLY A 305 -11.53 -31.82 -7.05
N ASN A 306 -12.34 -32.75 -6.53
CA ASN A 306 -13.72 -33.07 -6.96
C ASN A 306 -14.76 -32.37 -6.08
N SER A 307 -14.43 -31.23 -5.52
CA SER A 307 -15.33 -30.48 -4.66
C SER A 307 -16.44 -29.85 -5.47
N ALA A 308 -17.65 -29.98 -4.94
CA ALA A 308 -18.78 -29.28 -5.50
C ALA A 308 -18.58 -27.78 -5.46
N ALA A 309 -19.01 -27.14 -6.50
CA ALA A 309 -19.17 -25.69 -6.52
C ALA A 309 -20.32 -25.25 -5.58
N ALA A 310 -20.18 -24.09 -4.98
CA ALA A 310 -21.20 -23.47 -4.17
C ALA A 310 -21.47 -22.04 -4.61
N ARG A 311 -22.72 -21.70 -4.82
CA ARG A 311 -23.13 -20.33 -5.10
C ARG A 311 -22.96 -19.46 -3.86
N ILE A 312 -22.41 -18.27 -4.04
CA ILE A 312 -22.21 -17.27 -2.99
C ILE A 312 -23.27 -16.17 -3.14
N LEU A 313 -23.89 -15.81 -2.01
CA LEU A 313 -24.72 -14.62 -1.91
C LEU A 313 -24.25 -13.78 -0.72
N ILE A 314 -24.24 -12.48 -0.93
CA ILE A 314 -24.06 -11.46 0.13
C ILE A 314 -25.35 -10.65 0.16
N ASP A 315 -25.99 -10.58 1.30
CA ASP A 315 -27.28 -9.86 1.50
C ASP A 315 -28.34 -10.26 0.46
N GLY A 316 -28.36 -11.57 0.12
CA GLY A 316 -29.29 -12.15 -0.85
C GLY A 316 -28.96 -11.90 -2.34
N LYS A 317 -27.85 -11.21 -2.66
CA LYS A 317 -27.38 -10.89 -4.02
C LYS A 317 -26.07 -11.59 -4.35
N LYS A 318 -25.82 -11.81 -5.64
CA LYS A 318 -24.50 -12.27 -6.07
C LYS A 318 -23.44 -11.19 -5.83
N PRO A 319 -22.22 -11.52 -5.45
CA PRO A 319 -21.12 -10.57 -5.32
C PRO A 319 -20.90 -9.72 -6.57
N SER A 320 -21.07 -10.27 -7.77
CA SER A 320 -20.97 -9.52 -9.04
C SER A 320 -21.97 -8.37 -9.21
N GLU A 321 -23.03 -8.34 -8.41
CA GLU A 321 -24.05 -7.27 -8.43
C GLU A 321 -23.65 -6.05 -7.60
N PHE A 322 -22.52 -6.12 -6.86
CA PHE A 322 -22.00 -5.02 -6.05
C PHE A 322 -20.90 -4.28 -6.83
N PRO A 323 -21.16 -3.03 -7.30
CA PRO A 323 -20.19 -2.28 -8.10
C PRO A 323 -18.86 -1.99 -7.39
N GLU A 324 -18.88 -1.91 -6.07
CA GLU A 324 -17.72 -1.64 -5.22
C GLU A 324 -16.74 -2.83 -5.12
N LEU A 325 -17.14 -4.02 -5.51
CA LEU A 325 -16.29 -5.22 -5.44
C LEU A 325 -15.38 -5.40 -6.66
N TYR A 326 -15.26 -4.38 -7.50
CA TYR A 326 -14.30 -4.37 -8.60
C TYR A 326 -13.13 -3.44 -8.29
N ALA A 327 -11.96 -3.77 -8.80
CA ALA A 327 -10.77 -2.95 -8.68
C ALA A 327 -10.10 -2.75 -10.04
N ILE A 328 -9.44 -1.63 -10.21
CA ILE A 328 -8.59 -1.32 -11.37
C ILE A 328 -7.13 -1.50 -10.97
N THR A 329 -6.33 -2.19 -11.79
CA THR A 329 -4.89 -2.29 -11.57
C THR A 329 -4.19 -0.97 -11.90
N ARG A 330 -3.02 -0.74 -11.33
CA ARG A 330 -2.18 0.39 -11.72
C ARG A 330 -1.92 0.34 -13.22
N PRO A 331 -2.14 1.45 -13.95
CA PRO A 331 -1.68 1.56 -15.33
C PRO A 331 -0.16 1.40 -15.43
N ASN A 332 0.33 0.87 -16.57
CA ASN A 332 1.75 0.71 -16.80
C ASN A 332 2.52 2.05 -16.76
N ASP A 333 3.82 1.96 -16.61
CA ASP A 333 4.68 3.11 -16.42
C ASP A 333 4.79 3.98 -17.67
N ALA A 334 4.99 5.29 -17.44
CA ALA A 334 5.28 6.26 -18.48
C ALA A 334 6.70 6.06 -19.03
N VAL A 335 6.93 6.54 -20.24
CA VAL A 335 8.20 6.34 -20.95
C VAL A 335 9.37 6.96 -20.19
N GLY A 336 10.35 6.13 -19.88
CA GLY A 336 11.63 6.54 -19.30
C GLY A 336 11.64 6.75 -17.79
N VAL A 337 10.54 6.45 -17.10
CA VAL A 337 10.40 6.48 -15.65
C VAL A 337 9.66 5.24 -15.17
N ASP A 338 9.78 4.91 -13.89
CA ASP A 338 9.03 3.86 -13.22
C ASP A 338 7.87 4.44 -12.39
N GLN A 339 7.09 5.26 -13.04
CA GLN A 339 5.93 5.97 -12.52
C GLN A 339 4.75 5.74 -13.47
N PRO A 340 3.52 5.52 -12.97
CA PRO A 340 2.38 5.19 -13.82
C PRO A 340 2.09 6.31 -14.81
N ALA A 341 1.79 5.95 -16.06
CA ALA A 341 1.44 6.90 -17.11
C ALA A 341 0.12 7.66 -16.83
N ILE A 342 -0.78 7.01 -16.09
CA ILE A 342 -2.00 7.58 -15.50
C ILE A 342 -1.98 7.25 -14.01
N ILE A 343 -2.03 8.28 -13.16
CA ILE A 343 -1.94 8.14 -11.70
C ILE A 343 -3.17 7.44 -11.12
N GLN A 344 -4.35 7.78 -11.65
CA GLN A 344 -5.63 7.22 -11.21
C GLN A 344 -6.60 7.14 -12.38
N VAL A 345 -7.24 5.99 -12.53
CA VAL A 345 -8.41 5.78 -13.37
C VAL A 345 -9.61 5.57 -12.48
N SER A 346 -10.72 6.25 -12.76
CA SER A 346 -11.99 6.11 -12.05
C SER A 346 -13.13 5.74 -13.00
N TRP A 347 -14.34 5.63 -12.49
CA TRP A 347 -15.52 5.25 -13.27
C TRP A 347 -16.79 5.89 -12.70
N GLU A 348 -17.79 6.06 -13.55
CA GLU A 348 -19.14 6.55 -13.23
C GLU A 348 -20.23 5.48 -13.40
N LYS A 349 -19.93 4.41 -14.13
CA LYS A 349 -20.84 3.27 -14.37
C LYS A 349 -20.19 1.97 -13.92
N PRO A 350 -21.00 0.95 -13.57
CA PRO A 350 -20.47 -0.33 -13.09
C PRO A 350 -19.43 -0.93 -14.03
N LEU A 351 -18.33 -1.40 -13.44
CA LEU A 351 -17.24 -2.06 -14.17
C LEU A 351 -17.65 -3.46 -14.62
N ILE A 352 -17.00 -3.93 -15.67
CA ILE A 352 -16.97 -5.33 -16.08
C ILE A 352 -15.52 -5.79 -16.15
N VAL A 353 -15.28 -7.07 -15.97
CA VAL A 353 -13.91 -7.64 -16.04
C VAL A 353 -13.43 -7.60 -17.47
N GLU A 354 -12.48 -6.74 -17.75
CA GLU A 354 -11.83 -6.57 -19.06
C GLU A 354 -10.48 -5.85 -18.92
N ASP A 355 -9.68 -5.96 -19.97
CA ASP A 355 -8.46 -5.19 -20.14
C ASP A 355 -8.76 -3.89 -20.86
N TRP A 356 -8.16 -2.80 -20.40
CA TRP A 356 -8.30 -1.47 -20.99
C TRP A 356 -6.99 -0.96 -21.55
N THR A 357 -7.08 -0.20 -22.63
CA THR A 357 -5.93 0.45 -23.28
C THR A 357 -6.30 1.89 -23.64
N ALA A 358 -5.50 2.85 -23.18
CA ALA A 358 -5.48 4.22 -23.70
C ALA A 358 -4.31 4.35 -24.68
N ARG A 359 -4.59 4.59 -25.97
CA ARG A 359 -3.57 4.72 -27.03
C ARG A 359 -3.37 6.19 -27.37
N ILE A 360 -2.13 6.67 -27.26
CA ILE A 360 -1.76 8.04 -27.63
C ILE A 360 -1.77 8.17 -29.16
N THR A 361 -2.61 9.07 -29.69
CA THR A 361 -2.77 9.26 -31.15
C THR A 361 -1.98 10.45 -31.67
N GLU A 362 -1.90 11.52 -30.90
CA GLU A 362 -1.13 12.73 -31.18
C GLU A 362 -0.48 13.20 -29.89
N ILE A 363 0.71 13.77 -29.96
CA ILE A 363 1.41 14.34 -28.80
C ILE A 363 2.37 15.44 -29.27
N ASN A 364 2.44 16.55 -28.53
CA ASN A 364 3.36 17.63 -28.81
C ASN A 364 4.76 17.35 -28.22
N ASN A 365 5.75 18.18 -28.57
CA ASN A 365 7.17 17.94 -28.30
C ASN A 365 7.57 17.96 -26.84
N ASP A 366 6.71 18.43 -25.93
CA ASP A 366 6.97 18.49 -24.49
C ASP A 366 5.97 17.63 -23.67
N ALA A 367 5.17 16.82 -24.35
CA ALA A 367 4.13 15.97 -23.77
C ALA A 367 3.07 16.68 -22.92
N SER A 368 2.94 18.00 -23.05
CA SER A 368 1.95 18.80 -22.31
C SER A 368 0.54 18.70 -22.87
N LYS A 369 0.44 18.42 -24.18
CA LYS A 369 -0.84 18.24 -24.89
C LYS A 369 -0.79 17.02 -25.80
N PHE A 370 -1.81 16.18 -25.69
CA PHE A 370 -1.94 14.99 -26.50
C PHE A 370 -3.41 14.58 -26.64
N LYS A 371 -3.66 13.79 -27.68
CA LYS A 371 -4.93 13.10 -27.91
C LYS A 371 -4.75 11.61 -27.72
N PHE A 372 -5.83 10.96 -27.34
CA PHE A 372 -5.85 9.52 -27.08
C PHE A 372 -7.18 8.90 -27.44
N GLU A 373 -7.16 7.59 -27.63
CA GLU A 373 -8.34 6.74 -27.81
C GLU A 373 -8.35 5.66 -26.75
N VAL A 374 -9.53 5.32 -26.23
CA VAL A 374 -9.70 4.29 -25.19
C VAL A 374 -10.42 3.08 -25.76
N PHE A 375 -9.91 1.89 -25.41
CA PHE A 375 -10.43 0.60 -25.86
C PHE A 375 -10.53 -0.36 -24.68
N GLY A 376 -11.67 -1.04 -24.58
CA GLY A 376 -11.84 -2.20 -23.71
C GLY A 376 -11.77 -3.49 -24.52
N SER A 377 -11.19 -4.55 -23.96
CA SER A 377 -11.05 -5.85 -24.65
C SER A 377 -12.40 -6.50 -24.99
N LYS A 378 -13.46 -6.18 -24.25
CA LYS A 378 -14.84 -6.62 -24.48
C LYS A 378 -15.71 -5.48 -25.02
N THR A 379 -15.51 -4.27 -24.49
CA THR A 379 -16.29 -3.09 -24.87
C THR A 379 -15.94 -2.56 -26.26
N GLY A 380 -14.71 -2.82 -26.75
CA GLY A 380 -14.21 -2.26 -28.00
C GLY A 380 -13.80 -0.79 -27.84
N LYS A 381 -13.88 0.01 -28.91
CA LYS A 381 -13.57 1.44 -28.89
C LYS A 381 -14.61 2.18 -28.04
N ASP A 382 -14.15 2.83 -26.97
CA ASP A 382 -14.99 3.46 -25.95
C ASP A 382 -14.82 4.99 -25.85
N GLY A 383 -14.28 5.59 -26.87
CA GLY A 383 -14.16 7.03 -27.00
C GLY A 383 -12.75 7.52 -27.29
N SER A 384 -12.64 8.84 -27.45
CA SER A 384 -11.38 9.57 -27.63
C SER A 384 -11.43 10.87 -26.86
N GLY A 385 -10.27 11.39 -26.43
CA GLY A 385 -10.18 12.59 -25.62
C GLY A 385 -8.89 13.36 -25.83
N GLU A 386 -8.82 14.50 -25.15
CA GLU A 386 -7.66 15.38 -25.09
C GLU A 386 -7.17 15.47 -23.62
N SER A 387 -5.86 15.58 -23.43
CA SER A 387 -5.21 15.50 -22.12
C SER A 387 -5.57 16.62 -21.15
N ASP A 388 -6.02 17.77 -21.67
CA ASP A 388 -6.36 18.96 -20.88
C ASP A 388 -7.84 19.03 -20.47
N GLN A 389 -8.63 18.00 -20.80
CA GLN A 389 -10.04 17.88 -20.45
C GLN A 389 -10.35 16.61 -19.67
N LYS A 390 -11.37 16.68 -18.79
CA LYS A 390 -11.91 15.48 -18.18
C LYS A 390 -12.44 14.54 -19.27
N PHE A 391 -11.94 13.34 -19.30
CA PHE A 391 -12.44 12.28 -20.17
C PHE A 391 -13.41 11.39 -19.41
N VAL A 392 -14.57 11.16 -19.99
CA VAL A 392 -15.53 10.12 -19.61
C VAL A 392 -15.78 9.28 -20.83
N SER A 393 -15.51 7.98 -20.77
CA SER A 393 -15.71 7.06 -21.89
C SER A 393 -17.20 6.91 -22.24
N ASN A 394 -17.51 6.46 -23.45
CA ASN A 394 -18.89 6.29 -23.91
C ASN A 394 -19.70 5.35 -22.99
N SER A 395 -19.06 4.33 -22.44
CA SER A 395 -19.67 3.41 -21.47
C SER A 395 -19.73 3.98 -20.05
N GLY A 396 -19.00 5.05 -19.75
CA GLY A 396 -18.83 5.62 -18.40
C GLY A 396 -17.96 4.76 -17.48
N ARG A 397 -17.28 3.73 -17.99
CA ARG A 397 -16.43 2.81 -17.20
C ARG A 397 -15.00 3.27 -17.06
N VAL A 398 -14.58 4.27 -17.83
CA VAL A 398 -13.27 4.90 -17.74
C VAL A 398 -13.44 6.40 -17.60
N VAL A 399 -12.94 6.93 -16.50
CA VAL A 399 -12.88 8.38 -16.24
C VAL A 399 -11.45 8.75 -15.91
N ILE A 400 -10.89 9.72 -16.63
CA ILE A 400 -9.53 10.23 -16.43
C ILE A 400 -9.61 11.75 -16.29
N GLU A 401 -9.15 12.26 -15.16
CA GLU A 401 -9.04 13.71 -14.93
C GLU A 401 -7.74 14.24 -15.55
N PRO A 402 -7.68 15.49 -16.04
CA PRO A 402 -6.45 16.07 -16.62
C PRO A 402 -5.22 15.96 -15.70
N ARG A 403 -5.43 16.10 -14.41
CA ARG A 403 -4.38 16.02 -13.38
C ARG A 403 -3.86 14.60 -13.15
N ASP A 404 -4.49 13.55 -13.71
CA ASP A 404 -4.09 12.15 -13.59
C ASP A 404 -3.10 11.72 -14.66
N TRP A 405 -2.95 12.46 -15.72
CA TRP A 405 -1.97 12.21 -16.75
C TRP A 405 -0.55 12.55 -16.25
N TRP A 406 0.36 11.59 -16.38
CA TRP A 406 1.73 11.76 -15.89
C TRP A 406 2.77 11.95 -17.01
N LEU A 407 2.38 11.91 -18.29
CA LEU A 407 3.29 11.95 -19.45
C LEU A 407 4.17 13.19 -19.50
N LYS A 408 3.62 14.37 -19.18
CA LYS A 408 4.38 15.63 -19.11
C LYS A 408 5.45 15.58 -18.01
N ASN A 409 5.08 15.11 -16.83
CA ASN A 409 6.00 14.99 -15.69
C ASN A 409 7.11 13.97 -15.98
N ALA A 410 6.74 12.83 -16.60
CA ALA A 410 7.68 11.82 -17.04
C ALA A 410 8.69 12.38 -18.07
N PHE A 411 8.22 13.18 -19.03
CA PHE A 411 9.09 13.87 -19.99
C PHE A 411 10.01 14.87 -19.30
N ASP A 412 9.50 15.69 -18.38
CA ASP A 412 10.30 16.67 -17.65
C ASP A 412 11.41 16.01 -16.85
N TYR A 413 11.12 14.83 -16.30
CA TYR A 413 12.07 14.05 -15.52
C TYR A 413 13.10 13.31 -16.37
N SER A 414 12.65 12.55 -17.39
CA SER A 414 13.50 11.65 -18.17
C SER A 414 14.07 12.26 -19.45
N ARG A 415 13.47 13.36 -19.93
CA ARG A 415 13.70 13.96 -21.27
C ARG A 415 13.41 12.97 -22.43
N LYS A 416 12.62 11.92 -22.17
CA LYS A 416 12.18 10.95 -23.18
C LYS A 416 10.72 11.24 -23.56
N LEU A 417 10.50 11.61 -24.83
CA LEU A 417 9.16 11.86 -25.32
C LEU A 417 8.39 10.53 -25.46
N THR A 418 7.14 10.52 -24.99
CA THR A 418 6.21 9.44 -25.25
C THR A 418 5.92 9.34 -26.75
N PRO A 419 6.13 8.19 -27.42
CA PRO A 419 5.89 8.09 -28.84
C PRO A 419 4.39 8.05 -29.16
N ARG A 420 4.04 8.52 -30.37
CA ARG A 420 2.72 8.25 -30.96
C ARG A 420 2.49 6.74 -31.04
N GLY A 421 1.31 6.27 -30.68
CA GLY A 421 0.97 4.85 -30.61
C GLY A 421 1.31 4.18 -29.27
N PHE A 422 1.92 4.90 -28.31
CA PHE A 422 2.15 4.37 -26.96
C PHE A 422 0.84 3.92 -26.33
N GLN A 423 0.85 2.72 -25.74
CA GLN A 423 -0.30 2.11 -25.11
C GLN A 423 -0.14 2.15 -23.59
N ILE A 424 -1.17 2.66 -22.93
CA ILE A 424 -1.28 2.68 -21.48
C ILE A 424 -2.35 1.65 -21.12
N GLU A 425 -1.94 0.61 -20.37
CA GLU A 425 -2.76 -0.57 -20.15
C GLU A 425 -3.06 -0.77 -18.67
N TRP A 426 -4.28 -1.19 -18.36
CA TRP A 426 -4.72 -1.60 -17.03
C TRP A 426 -5.83 -2.64 -17.14
N GLN A 427 -6.16 -3.28 -16.02
CA GLN A 427 -7.16 -4.34 -15.96
C GLN A 427 -8.23 -4.02 -14.90
N VAL A 428 -9.44 -4.46 -15.16
CA VAL A 428 -10.48 -4.57 -14.14
C VAL A 428 -10.43 -5.97 -13.54
N LYS A 429 -10.28 -6.05 -12.23
CA LYS A 429 -10.24 -7.30 -11.46
C LYS A 429 -11.45 -7.46 -10.56
N GLN A 430 -11.93 -8.68 -10.44
CA GLN A 430 -12.92 -9.07 -9.44
C GLN A 430 -12.22 -9.23 -8.07
N MET A 431 -12.81 -8.63 -7.05
CA MET A 431 -12.43 -8.80 -5.65
C MET A 431 -13.41 -9.74 -4.93
N PHE A 432 -13.98 -10.69 -5.67
CA PHE A 432 -15.02 -11.61 -5.23
C PHE A 432 -15.08 -12.88 -6.08
N VAL A 433 -15.89 -13.82 -5.66
CA VAL A 433 -16.36 -14.94 -6.48
C VAL A 433 -17.88 -15.09 -6.34
N ASP A 434 -18.62 -15.33 -7.45
CA ASP A 434 -20.04 -15.68 -7.40
C ASP A 434 -20.23 -17.16 -7.08
N GLU A 435 -19.20 -17.93 -7.33
CA GLU A 435 -19.18 -19.38 -7.12
C GLU A 435 -17.86 -19.76 -6.44
N TYR A 436 -17.95 -20.38 -5.26
CA TYR A 436 -16.82 -20.94 -4.59
C TYR A 436 -16.53 -22.35 -5.13
N VAL A 437 -15.32 -22.55 -5.58
CA VAL A 437 -14.75 -23.86 -5.87
C VAL A 437 -13.55 -24.04 -4.97
N ALA A 438 -13.51 -25.10 -4.19
CA ALA A 438 -12.40 -25.31 -3.28
C ALA A 438 -11.09 -25.44 -4.06
N PRO A 439 -10.05 -24.69 -3.69
CA PRO A 439 -8.75 -24.80 -4.34
C PRO A 439 -8.16 -26.19 -4.12
N LYS A 440 -7.36 -26.66 -5.09
CA LYS A 440 -6.55 -27.87 -4.93
C LYS A 440 -5.48 -27.59 -3.87
N ILE A 441 -5.43 -28.45 -2.86
CA ILE A 441 -4.42 -28.40 -1.81
C ILE A 441 -3.15 -29.11 -2.33
N GLU A 442 -2.11 -28.34 -2.62
CA GLU A 442 -0.81 -28.87 -3.08
C GLU A 442 0.18 -29.04 -1.92
N ASP A 443 0.09 -28.18 -0.92
CA ASP A 443 0.91 -28.18 0.28
C ASP A 443 -0.01 -28.08 1.51
N SER A 444 -0.22 -29.18 2.19
CA SER A 444 -1.13 -29.25 3.36
C SER A 444 -0.66 -28.41 4.56
N THR A 445 0.55 -27.89 4.53
CA THR A 445 1.07 -27.01 5.58
C THR A 445 0.64 -25.55 5.41
N ARG A 446 0.08 -25.18 4.25
CA ARG A 446 -0.38 -23.81 3.93
C ARG A 446 -1.88 -23.67 4.05
N GLU A 447 -2.33 -22.47 4.39
CA GLU A 447 -3.73 -22.09 4.25
C GLU A 447 -4.04 -21.69 2.80
N TYR A 448 -5.08 -22.30 2.23
CA TYR A 448 -5.62 -21.94 0.92
C TYR A 448 -6.94 -21.22 1.12
N PHE A 449 -6.95 -19.95 0.84
CA PHE A 449 -8.14 -19.10 0.98
C PHE A 449 -8.66 -18.61 -0.38
N THR A 450 -9.98 -18.46 -0.46
CA THR A 450 -10.68 -17.77 -1.54
C THR A 450 -11.39 -16.55 -0.97
N THR A 451 -11.11 -15.38 -1.49
CA THR A 451 -11.86 -14.17 -1.14
C THR A 451 -13.25 -14.23 -1.76
N LEU A 452 -14.27 -14.39 -0.93
CA LEU A 452 -15.68 -14.44 -1.35
C LEU A 452 -16.20 -13.05 -1.73
N ALA A 453 -15.81 -12.03 -0.96
CA ALA A 453 -16.04 -10.61 -1.27
C ALA A 453 -15.04 -9.74 -0.53
N GLN A 454 -14.54 -8.68 -1.17
CA GLN A 454 -13.66 -7.67 -0.59
C GLN A 454 -14.03 -6.28 -1.10
N ASN A 455 -14.04 -5.29 -0.22
CA ASN A 455 -14.44 -3.90 -0.43
C ASN A 455 -15.96 -3.68 -0.32
N LEU A 456 -16.66 -4.56 0.41
CA LEU A 456 -18.02 -4.28 0.88
C LEU A 456 -18.04 -3.02 1.76
N SER A 457 -19.22 -2.50 2.05
CA SER A 457 -19.38 -1.53 3.15
C SER A 457 -18.87 -2.15 4.46
N ASN A 458 -18.22 -1.34 5.32
CA ASN A 458 -17.81 -1.83 6.65
C ASN A 458 -19.02 -1.83 7.60
N SER A 459 -19.88 -2.83 7.46
CA SER A 459 -21.16 -2.97 8.14
C SER A 459 -21.53 -4.44 8.37
N LYS A 460 -22.73 -4.71 8.88
CA LYS A 460 -23.27 -6.06 8.99
C LYS A 460 -23.72 -6.56 7.62
N HIS A 461 -23.37 -7.81 7.33
CA HIS A 461 -23.73 -8.52 6.12
C HIS A 461 -24.15 -9.96 6.43
N THR A 462 -24.95 -10.53 5.55
CA THR A 462 -25.33 -11.96 5.58
C THR A 462 -24.65 -12.67 4.40
N LEU A 463 -23.75 -13.62 4.69
CA LEU A 463 -23.19 -14.55 3.73
C LEU A 463 -24.08 -15.78 3.65
N GLU A 464 -24.45 -16.22 2.44
CA GLU A 464 -25.02 -17.53 2.18
C GLU A 464 -24.12 -18.31 1.22
N ILE A 465 -23.79 -19.55 1.57
CA ILE A 465 -23.07 -20.50 0.72
C ILE A 465 -24.02 -21.66 0.41
N ILE A 466 -24.37 -21.83 -0.86
CA ILE A 466 -25.38 -22.79 -1.31
C ILE A 466 -24.72 -23.82 -2.23
N PRO A 467 -24.48 -25.06 -1.75
CA PRO A 467 -23.88 -26.12 -2.54
C PRO A 467 -24.69 -26.42 -3.81
N GLN A 468 -23.99 -26.71 -4.89
CA GLN A 468 -24.62 -27.29 -6.06
C GLN A 468 -24.74 -28.81 -5.89
N ASN A 469 -25.86 -29.39 -6.30
CA ASN A 469 -26.10 -30.83 -6.32
C ASN A 469 -25.95 -31.56 -4.95
N ASN A 470 -26.26 -30.90 -3.83
CA ASN A 470 -26.19 -31.48 -2.46
C ASN A 470 -24.81 -32.05 -2.10
N ALA A 471 -23.76 -31.63 -2.75
CA ALA A 471 -22.43 -32.15 -2.48
C ALA A 471 -21.75 -31.41 -1.31
N THR A 472 -20.79 -32.06 -0.68
CA THR A 472 -20.01 -31.43 0.40
C THR A 472 -19.07 -30.35 -0.12
N VAL A 473 -19.15 -29.18 0.45
CA VAL A 473 -18.25 -28.06 0.15
C VAL A 473 -17.17 -27.99 1.23
N PRO A 474 -15.89 -28.29 0.89
CA PRO A 474 -14.84 -28.42 1.90
C PRO A 474 -14.30 -27.06 2.33
N ILE A 475 -15.01 -26.39 3.23
CA ILE A 475 -14.58 -25.15 3.91
C ILE A 475 -14.27 -25.53 5.37
N GLN A 476 -13.07 -25.19 5.82
CA GLN A 476 -12.66 -25.41 7.21
C GLN A 476 -13.16 -24.27 8.10
N TYR A 477 -12.94 -23.02 7.67
CA TYR A 477 -13.44 -21.85 8.37
C TYR A 477 -13.65 -20.66 7.43
N LEU A 478 -14.44 -19.70 7.89
CA LEU A 478 -14.65 -18.40 7.27
C LEU A 478 -13.91 -17.34 8.07
N ARG A 479 -13.35 -16.36 7.39
CA ARG A 479 -12.61 -15.28 8.05
C ARG A 479 -13.12 -13.93 7.58
N ALA A 480 -13.76 -13.18 8.51
CA ALA A 480 -14.27 -11.84 8.26
C ALA A 480 -13.27 -10.78 8.71
N TYR A 481 -13.18 -9.71 7.95
CA TYR A 481 -12.27 -8.60 8.18
C TYR A 481 -13.07 -7.31 8.35
N ARG A 482 -12.89 -6.66 9.49
CA ARG A 482 -13.60 -5.45 9.89
C ARG A 482 -12.58 -4.31 10.08
N PRO A 483 -12.46 -3.37 9.13
CA PRO A 483 -11.63 -2.18 9.31
C PRO A 483 -11.97 -1.41 10.58
N PRO A 484 -10.96 -0.86 11.31
CA PRO A 484 -11.18 -0.25 12.62
C PRO A 484 -11.94 1.06 12.58
N LEU A 485 -11.92 1.79 11.45
CA LEU A 485 -12.64 3.04 11.30
C LEU A 485 -13.86 2.89 10.39
N LEU A 486 -14.99 3.43 10.82
CA LEU A 486 -16.16 3.56 9.97
C LEU A 486 -15.95 4.73 9.00
N LYS A 487 -16.38 4.56 7.74
CA LYS A 487 -16.39 5.65 6.77
C LYS A 487 -17.35 6.74 7.30
N LYS A 488 -16.87 7.95 7.55
CA LYS A 488 -17.76 9.08 7.78
C LYS A 488 -18.61 9.24 6.52
N LEU A 489 -19.93 9.07 6.63
CA LEU A 489 -20.86 9.38 5.53
C LEU A 489 -20.59 10.84 5.15
N ALA A 490 -20.26 11.08 3.88
CA ALA A 490 -20.19 12.41 3.30
C ALA A 490 -21.63 12.97 3.30
N GLY A 491 -22.00 13.76 4.32
CA GLY A 491 -23.33 14.30 4.45
C GLY A 491 -23.74 14.52 5.89
N GLY A 492 -23.03 15.41 6.55
CA GLY A 492 -23.38 15.96 7.87
C GLY A 492 -22.77 17.36 7.97
N GLN A 493 -23.37 18.33 7.29
CA GLN A 493 -23.37 19.71 7.78
C GLN A 493 -24.16 19.67 9.08
N GLY A 494 -23.56 20.04 10.19
CA GLY A 494 -24.23 20.07 11.47
C GLY A 494 -23.30 20.58 12.55
N GLU A 495 -23.33 21.90 12.74
CA GLU A 495 -23.02 22.73 13.91
C GLU A 495 -21.59 22.81 14.43
#